data_a525346079b170eda4aa3a84f47ad08f
#
_entry.id   a525346079b170eda4aa3a84f47ad08f
#
_cell.length_a   1.000
_cell.length_b   1.000
_cell.length_c   1.000
_cell.angle_alpha   90.00
_cell.angle_beta   90.00
_cell.angle_gamma   90.00
#
_symmetry.space_group_name_H-M   'P 1'
#
loop_
_entity.id
_entity.type
_entity.pdbx_description
1 polymer ?
#
loop_
_entity_poly.entity_id
_entity_poly.type
_entity_poly.pdbx_seq_one_letter_code
_entity_poly.pdbx_strand_id
1 'polypeptide(L)'
;FMYVMHHDGLFYQNFPFISQDSLFSVPSIADIDNDNDAEIIFGTNTSLNVIDMDFLVSNQQSWNVYRGNIRRDGFFNFQPSNLSLKNKSIPAFYYLNHNFPNPFNPTTRITYSLPKKTLVSIIIYDLLGKKVNTLIDKELQEPGTKTVQWHGKNQEGLSLSSGVYFYSLETKDFLQKKKMILIK
;
A
#
# COMPACT_ATOMS: atom_id res chain seq x y z
N PHE A 1 -9.12 -21.84 0.73
CA PHE A 1 -8.79 -20.45 1.11
C PHE A 1 -7.29 -20.31 1.30
N MET A 2 -6.74 -19.22 0.82
CA MET A 2 -5.37 -18.81 1.14
C MET A 2 -5.43 -17.46 1.87
N TYR A 3 -4.69 -17.36 2.98
CA TYR A 3 -4.64 -16.18 3.81
C TYR A 3 -3.25 -15.58 3.75
N VAL A 4 -3.17 -14.27 3.53
CA VAL A 4 -1.95 -13.48 3.70
C VAL A 4 -2.23 -12.44 4.78
N MET A 5 -1.36 -12.36 5.76
CA MET A 5 -1.56 -11.54 6.95
C MET A 5 -0.33 -10.69 7.21
N HIS A 6 -0.54 -9.48 7.67
CA HIS A 6 0.52 -8.63 8.21
C HIS A 6 1.00 -9.19 9.56
N HIS A 7 2.16 -8.73 10.00
CA HIS A 7 2.75 -9.11 11.29
C HIS A 7 1.88 -8.72 12.51
N ASP A 8 0.93 -7.81 12.35
CA ASP A 8 -0.06 -7.38 13.35
C ASP A 8 -1.35 -8.23 13.34
N GLY A 9 -1.40 -9.26 12.48
CA GLY A 9 -2.53 -10.18 12.36
C GLY A 9 -3.67 -9.69 11.47
N LEU A 10 -3.57 -8.54 10.84
CA LEU A 10 -4.54 -8.06 9.86
C LEU A 10 -4.34 -8.77 8.51
N PHE A 11 -5.44 -8.99 7.80
CA PHE A 11 -5.36 -9.54 6.45
C PHE A 11 -4.77 -8.53 5.49
N TYR A 12 -3.95 -9.05 4.58
CA TYR A 12 -3.50 -8.28 3.42
C TYR A 12 -4.68 -7.96 2.51
N GLN A 13 -4.59 -6.84 1.78
CA GLN A 13 -5.62 -6.42 0.84
C GLN A 13 -5.89 -7.54 -0.18
N ASN A 14 -7.16 -7.78 -0.52
CA ASN A 14 -7.63 -8.86 -1.39
C ASN A 14 -7.52 -10.28 -0.80
N PHE A 15 -7.18 -10.43 0.48
CA PHE A 15 -7.23 -11.73 1.17
C PHE A 15 -8.36 -11.79 2.20
N PRO A 16 -8.94 -12.99 2.45
CA PRO A 16 -8.51 -14.30 1.94
C PRO A 16 -8.83 -14.49 0.44
N PHE A 17 -7.90 -15.09 -0.28
CA PHE A 17 -8.17 -15.56 -1.64
C PHE A 17 -9.05 -16.81 -1.58
N ILE A 18 -10.19 -16.78 -2.29
CA ILE A 18 -11.16 -17.87 -2.33
C ILE A 18 -11.02 -18.58 -3.67
N SER A 19 -10.52 -19.80 -3.66
CA SER A 19 -10.52 -20.68 -4.82
C SER A 19 -11.69 -21.65 -4.75
N GLN A 20 -12.31 -21.95 -5.88
CA GLN A 20 -13.28 -23.04 -6.00
C GLN A 20 -12.59 -24.40 -6.01
N ASP A 21 -11.30 -24.45 -6.36
CA ASP A 21 -10.47 -25.64 -6.38
C ASP A 21 -9.60 -25.77 -5.13
N SER A 22 -9.17 -27.00 -4.86
CA SER A 22 -8.19 -27.26 -3.80
C SER A 22 -6.82 -26.69 -4.14
N LEU A 23 -6.16 -26.09 -3.15
CA LEU A 23 -4.78 -25.61 -3.27
C LEU A 23 -3.84 -26.82 -3.12
N PHE A 24 -3.00 -27.08 -4.12
CA PHE A 24 -2.12 -28.26 -4.14
C PHE A 24 -0.65 -27.95 -3.95
N SER A 25 -0.25 -26.70 -4.19
CA SER A 25 1.15 -26.32 -4.05
C SER A 25 1.38 -25.43 -2.84
N VAL A 26 2.59 -25.47 -2.33
CA VAL A 26 3.08 -24.46 -1.41
C VAL A 26 3.24 -23.16 -2.20
N PRO A 27 2.72 -22.03 -1.71
CA PRO A 27 2.92 -20.76 -2.34
C PRO A 27 4.40 -20.38 -2.41
N SER A 28 4.81 -19.79 -3.51
CA SER A 28 6.10 -19.14 -3.68
C SER A 28 5.89 -17.63 -3.75
N ILE A 29 6.85 -16.86 -3.28
CA ILE A 29 6.84 -15.41 -3.35
C ILE A 29 8.11 -14.98 -4.10
N ALA A 30 7.94 -14.26 -5.19
CA ALA A 30 9.04 -13.76 -6.01
C ALA A 30 8.58 -12.56 -6.82
N ASP A 31 9.47 -11.67 -7.17
CA ASP A 31 9.30 -10.67 -8.22
C ASP A 31 9.60 -11.37 -9.56
N ILE A 32 8.58 -11.69 -10.34
CA ILE A 32 8.70 -12.46 -11.59
C ILE A 32 8.65 -11.60 -12.84
N ASP A 33 8.16 -10.38 -12.76
CA ASP A 33 8.09 -9.46 -13.89
C ASP A 33 9.08 -8.28 -13.78
N ASN A 34 9.89 -8.25 -12.70
CA ASN A 34 10.92 -7.25 -12.43
C ASN A 34 10.38 -5.82 -12.25
N ASP A 35 9.21 -5.70 -11.68
CA ASP A 35 8.64 -4.39 -11.33
C ASP A 35 8.98 -3.94 -9.89
N ASN A 36 9.68 -4.80 -9.14
CA ASN A 36 10.07 -4.70 -7.74
C ASN A 36 8.93 -4.92 -6.73
N ASP A 37 7.78 -5.36 -7.16
CA ASP A 37 6.74 -5.87 -6.27
C ASP A 37 6.83 -7.40 -6.18
N ALA A 38 6.18 -8.00 -5.20
CA ALA A 38 6.20 -9.44 -5.01
C ALA A 38 4.93 -10.07 -5.56
N GLU A 39 5.06 -11.17 -6.28
CA GLU A 39 3.94 -12.02 -6.64
C GLU A 39 3.89 -13.25 -5.75
N ILE A 40 2.66 -13.66 -5.39
CA ILE A 40 2.38 -14.96 -4.80
C ILE A 40 1.97 -15.91 -5.90
N ILE A 41 2.74 -16.97 -6.09
CA ILE A 41 2.55 -17.99 -7.11
C ILE A 41 2.12 -19.29 -6.44
N PHE A 42 0.99 -19.85 -6.85
CA PHE A 42 0.50 -21.12 -6.31
C PHE A 42 -0.35 -21.88 -7.32
N GLY A 43 -0.34 -23.21 -7.20
CA GLY A 43 -1.13 -24.11 -8.05
C GLY A 43 -2.42 -24.56 -7.38
N THR A 44 -3.47 -24.65 -8.18
CA THR A 44 -4.68 -25.40 -7.85
C THR A 44 -4.72 -26.69 -8.69
N ASN A 45 -5.79 -27.49 -8.58
CA ASN A 45 -5.98 -28.68 -9.43
C ASN A 45 -5.98 -28.36 -10.92
N THR A 46 -6.43 -27.18 -11.29
CA THR A 46 -6.76 -26.85 -12.68
C THR A 46 -5.97 -25.67 -13.21
N SER A 47 -5.30 -24.89 -12.35
CA SER A 47 -4.66 -23.65 -12.76
C SER A 47 -3.40 -23.32 -11.94
N LEU A 48 -2.51 -22.57 -12.58
CA LEU A 48 -1.47 -21.79 -11.91
C LEU A 48 -2.00 -20.38 -11.70
N ASN A 49 -1.91 -19.89 -10.47
CA ASN A 49 -2.37 -18.55 -10.11
C ASN A 49 -1.18 -17.70 -9.70
N VAL A 50 -1.21 -16.46 -10.13
CA VAL A 50 -0.26 -15.42 -9.77
C VAL A 50 -1.06 -14.26 -9.20
N ILE A 51 -0.74 -13.83 -8.00
CA ILE A 51 -1.36 -12.67 -7.36
C ILE A 51 -0.26 -11.65 -7.13
N ASP A 52 -0.42 -10.52 -7.78
CA ASP A 52 0.42 -9.35 -7.60
C ASP A 52 0.15 -8.71 -6.24
N MET A 53 1.20 -8.40 -5.51
CA MET A 53 1.15 -7.85 -4.15
C MET A 53 1.75 -6.46 -4.18
N ASP A 54 0.98 -5.45 -3.86
CA ASP A 54 1.39 -4.04 -3.82
C ASP A 54 2.46 -3.78 -2.71
N PHE A 55 3.49 -4.60 -2.60
CA PHE A 55 4.61 -4.34 -1.68
C PHE A 55 5.97 -4.63 -2.31
N LEU A 56 6.88 -3.70 -2.11
CA LEU A 56 8.22 -3.76 -2.65
C LEU A 56 9.03 -4.92 -2.05
N VAL A 57 9.55 -5.78 -2.89
CA VAL A 57 10.57 -6.75 -2.50
C VAL A 57 11.92 -6.05 -2.50
N SER A 58 12.47 -5.80 -1.33
CA SER A 58 13.85 -5.34 -1.23
C SER A 58 14.77 -6.44 -1.73
N ASN A 59 15.47 -6.18 -2.83
CA ASN A 59 16.44 -7.04 -3.51
C ASN A 59 16.85 -8.31 -2.77
N GLN A 60 16.57 -9.47 -3.37
CA GLN A 60 17.14 -10.81 -3.09
C GLN A 60 16.46 -11.70 -2.05
N GLN A 61 15.24 -11.46 -1.63
CA GLN A 61 14.61 -12.37 -0.69
C GLN A 61 13.27 -12.91 -1.21
N SER A 62 13.32 -13.72 -2.26
CA SER A 62 12.15 -14.48 -2.69
C SER A 62 11.96 -15.74 -1.83
N TRP A 63 10.73 -15.94 -1.35
CA TRP A 63 10.29 -17.18 -0.70
C TRP A 63 9.91 -18.17 -1.80
N ASN A 64 10.91 -18.76 -2.44
CA ASN A 64 10.74 -19.58 -3.64
C ASN A 64 10.81 -21.10 -3.39
N VAL A 65 10.92 -21.52 -2.13
CA VAL A 65 10.97 -22.94 -1.74
C VAL A 65 10.13 -23.19 -0.50
N TYR A 66 9.67 -24.43 -0.33
CA TYR A 66 8.93 -24.87 0.85
C TYR A 66 9.68 -24.49 2.15
N ARG A 67 8.99 -23.77 3.05
CA ARG A 67 9.53 -23.18 4.28
C ARG A 67 10.65 -22.15 4.07
N GLY A 68 10.70 -21.50 2.90
CA GLY A 68 11.50 -20.30 2.67
C GLY A 68 13.01 -20.49 2.52
N ASN A 69 13.54 -21.70 2.74
CA ASN A 69 14.97 -21.97 2.56
C ASN A 69 15.26 -23.43 2.24
N ILE A 70 16.49 -23.72 1.80
CA ILE A 70 16.95 -25.07 1.42
C ILE A 70 16.87 -26.05 2.62
N ARG A 71 17.01 -25.58 3.84
CA ARG A 71 16.93 -26.42 5.06
C ARG A 71 15.50 -26.77 5.44
N ARG A 72 14.51 -26.07 4.87
CA ARG A 72 13.06 -26.28 5.12
C ARG A 72 12.66 -26.14 6.59
N ASP A 73 13.38 -25.32 7.36
CA ASP A 73 13.12 -25.09 8.79
C ASP A 73 12.12 -23.95 9.05
N GLY A 74 11.72 -23.21 8.02
CA GLY A 74 10.84 -22.07 8.14
C GLY A 74 11.49 -20.84 8.80
N PHE A 75 12.79 -20.92 9.06
CA PHE A 75 13.54 -19.82 9.62
C PHE A 75 14.11 -18.95 8.51
N PHE A 76 13.62 -17.73 8.44
CA PHE A 76 14.15 -16.73 7.53
C PHE A 76 15.14 -15.86 8.32
N ASN A 77 16.43 -16.08 8.11
CA ASN A 77 17.45 -15.24 8.73
C ASN A 77 17.52 -13.91 7.97
N PHE A 78 16.70 -12.96 8.40
CA PHE A 78 16.86 -11.58 7.96
C PHE A 78 18.19 -11.05 8.51
N GLN A 79 19.23 -11.18 7.71
CA GLN A 79 20.42 -10.36 7.90
C GLN A 79 20.07 -9.00 7.33
N PRO A 80 19.87 -7.95 8.16
CA PRO A 80 19.87 -6.62 7.62
C PRO A 80 21.27 -6.42 7.03
N SER A 81 21.38 -6.61 5.71
CA SER A 81 22.56 -6.14 5.01
C SER A 81 22.70 -4.68 5.44
N ASN A 82 23.91 -4.27 5.85
CA ASN A 82 24.24 -2.88 6.13
C ASN A 82 24.15 -2.07 4.84
N LEU A 83 22.96 -2.05 4.25
CA LEU A 83 22.57 -1.15 3.20
C LEU A 83 22.45 0.21 3.86
N SER A 84 23.55 0.94 3.80
CA SER A 84 23.51 2.38 3.89
C SER A 84 22.37 2.85 2.99
N LEU A 85 21.21 3.11 3.59
CA LEU A 85 19.99 3.60 2.93
C LEU A 85 20.23 5.01 2.38
N LYS A 86 21.12 5.16 1.42
CA LYS A 86 21.32 6.39 0.64
C LYS A 86 20.66 6.37 -0.72
N ASN A 87 20.09 5.28 -1.13
CA ASN A 87 19.24 5.26 -2.32
C ASN A 87 17.78 5.25 -1.85
N LYS A 88 17.16 6.44 -1.73
CA LYS A 88 15.71 6.55 -1.84
C LYS A 88 15.36 5.95 -3.19
N SER A 89 14.83 4.73 -3.20
CA SER A 89 14.26 4.17 -4.42
C SER A 89 13.20 5.16 -4.88
N ILE A 90 13.39 5.70 -6.07
CA ILE A 90 12.40 6.59 -6.67
C ILE A 90 11.28 5.66 -7.14
N PRO A 91 10.05 5.84 -6.65
CA PRO A 91 8.92 5.04 -7.12
C PRO A 91 8.77 5.13 -8.63
N ALA A 92 8.47 4.02 -9.29
CA ALA A 92 8.30 4.00 -10.75
C ALA A 92 7.02 4.70 -11.20
N PHE A 93 5.99 4.72 -10.34
CA PHE A 93 4.65 5.22 -10.66
C PHE A 93 4.13 6.16 -9.59
N TYR A 94 3.14 6.99 -9.97
CA TYR A 94 2.30 7.68 -9.01
C TYR A 94 1.40 6.68 -8.32
N TYR A 95 1.30 6.75 -7.01
CA TYR A 95 0.41 5.91 -6.24
C TYR A 95 -0.13 6.66 -5.02
N LEU A 96 -1.41 6.46 -4.72
CA LEU A 96 -2.06 6.95 -3.52
C LEU A 96 -2.46 5.76 -2.65
N ASN A 97 -1.81 5.57 -1.52
CA ASN A 97 -2.12 4.47 -0.61
C ASN A 97 -3.45 4.67 0.12
N HIS A 98 -3.99 3.59 0.66
CA HIS A 98 -5.05 3.70 1.65
C HIS A 98 -4.54 4.47 2.87
N ASN A 99 -5.41 5.32 3.42
CA ASN A 99 -5.09 6.00 4.67
C ASN A 99 -5.03 5.00 5.83
N PHE A 100 -4.14 5.21 6.77
CA PHE A 100 -4.01 4.37 7.95
C PHE A 100 -3.90 5.21 9.22
N PRO A 101 -4.67 4.86 10.27
CA PRO A 101 -5.74 3.87 10.31
C PRO A 101 -6.96 4.25 9.46
N ASN A 102 -7.80 3.25 9.08
CA ASN A 102 -9.10 3.45 8.45
C ASN A 102 -10.03 2.28 8.85
N PRO A 103 -11.12 2.50 9.63
CA PRO A 103 -11.56 3.78 10.15
C PRO A 103 -10.59 4.46 11.12
N PHE A 104 -10.69 5.79 11.31
CA PHE A 104 -9.77 6.57 12.13
C PHE A 104 -10.48 7.51 13.11
N ASN A 105 -9.80 7.83 14.23
CA ASN A 105 -10.28 8.72 15.30
C ASN A 105 -9.13 9.53 15.92
N PRO A 106 -9.10 10.84 15.83
CA PRO A 106 -9.55 11.66 14.71
C PRO A 106 -8.45 11.79 13.65
N THR A 107 -7.34 11.04 13.79
CA THR A 107 -6.11 11.22 13.02
C THR A 107 -5.84 10.03 12.11
N THR A 108 -5.45 10.33 10.88
CA THR A 108 -5.00 9.32 9.92
C THR A 108 -3.82 9.82 9.09
N ARG A 109 -3.06 8.89 8.50
CA ARG A 109 -1.96 9.19 7.59
C ARG A 109 -2.35 8.81 6.18
N ILE A 110 -2.00 9.66 5.23
CA ILE A 110 -2.15 9.44 3.79
C ILE A 110 -0.75 9.37 3.21
N THR A 111 -0.40 8.22 2.67
CA THR A 111 0.90 8.00 2.02
C THR A 111 0.71 7.97 0.52
N TYR A 112 1.63 8.54 -0.23
CA TYR A 112 1.61 8.59 -1.68
C TYR A 112 3.02 8.56 -2.26
N SER A 113 3.14 8.16 -3.50
CA SER A 113 4.41 7.98 -4.20
C SER A 113 4.48 8.88 -5.45
N LEU A 114 5.64 9.46 -5.67
CA LEU A 114 5.94 10.36 -6.79
C LEU A 114 7.14 9.83 -7.58
N PRO A 115 6.98 9.48 -8.88
CA PRO A 115 8.08 8.99 -9.71
C PRO A 115 9.02 10.10 -10.19
N LYS A 116 8.54 11.33 -10.21
CA LYS A 116 9.29 12.52 -10.66
C LYS A 116 8.91 13.75 -9.85
N LYS A 117 9.75 14.76 -9.90
CA LYS A 117 9.46 16.09 -9.33
C LYS A 117 8.22 16.69 -9.98
N THR A 118 7.22 17.05 -9.18
CA THR A 118 5.95 17.56 -9.67
C THR A 118 5.24 18.43 -8.64
N LEU A 119 4.27 19.24 -9.12
CA LEU A 119 3.31 19.92 -8.24
C LEU A 119 2.28 18.94 -7.74
N VAL A 120 2.05 18.93 -6.43
CA VAL A 120 1.17 17.99 -5.72
C VAL A 120 0.09 18.76 -4.98
N SER A 121 -1.15 18.27 -5.09
CA SER A 121 -2.24 18.66 -4.19
C SER A 121 -2.84 17.42 -3.53
N ILE A 122 -3.08 17.51 -2.22
CA ILE A 122 -3.85 16.52 -1.45
C ILE A 122 -5.09 17.23 -0.91
N ILE A 123 -6.24 16.82 -1.36
CA ILE A 123 -7.52 17.49 -1.08
C ILE A 123 -8.49 16.49 -0.45
N ILE A 124 -9.22 16.95 0.57
CA ILE A 124 -10.25 16.16 1.26
C ILE A 124 -11.61 16.66 0.82
N TYR A 125 -12.53 15.72 0.58
CA TYR A 125 -13.90 15.99 0.17
C TYR A 125 -14.89 15.28 1.10
N ASP A 126 -16.08 15.83 1.24
CA ASP A 126 -17.22 15.16 1.85
C ASP A 126 -17.91 14.20 0.87
N LEU A 127 -18.98 13.55 1.34
CA LEU A 127 -19.76 12.60 0.56
C LEU A 127 -20.42 13.22 -0.69
N LEU A 128 -20.68 14.53 -0.66
CA LEU A 128 -21.28 15.28 -1.77
C LEU A 128 -20.23 15.79 -2.77
N GLY A 129 -18.95 15.50 -2.51
CA GLY A 129 -17.84 15.96 -3.36
C GLY A 129 -17.43 17.42 -3.09
N LYS A 130 -17.96 18.05 -2.04
CA LYS A 130 -17.53 19.38 -1.63
C LYS A 130 -16.16 19.29 -0.95
N LYS A 131 -15.26 20.16 -1.35
CA LYS A 131 -13.94 20.30 -0.71
C LYS A 131 -14.08 20.79 0.72
N VAL A 132 -13.55 20.03 1.67
CA VAL A 132 -13.59 20.35 3.11
C VAL A 132 -12.22 20.73 3.68
N ASN A 133 -11.14 20.23 3.07
CA ASN A 133 -9.79 20.61 3.46
C ASN A 133 -8.81 20.47 2.28
N THR A 134 -7.72 21.23 2.31
CA THR A 134 -6.58 21.07 1.41
C THR A 134 -5.34 20.87 2.28
N LEU A 135 -4.82 19.66 2.31
CA LEU A 135 -3.64 19.32 3.12
C LEU A 135 -2.34 19.76 2.47
N ILE A 136 -2.30 19.72 1.15
CA ILE A 136 -1.20 20.17 0.31
C ILE A 136 -1.82 20.89 -0.89
N ASP A 137 -1.36 22.12 -1.18
CA ASP A 137 -1.87 22.92 -2.28
C ASP A 137 -0.77 23.30 -3.27
N LYS A 138 -0.71 22.56 -4.40
CA LYS A 138 0.22 22.80 -5.51
C LYS A 138 1.68 22.98 -5.06
N GLU A 139 2.09 22.21 -4.08
CA GLU A 139 3.46 22.23 -3.58
C GLU A 139 4.38 21.44 -4.51
N LEU A 140 5.51 22.04 -4.89
CA LEU A 140 6.52 21.35 -5.70
C LEU A 140 7.29 20.37 -4.84
N GLN A 141 7.16 19.08 -5.13
CA GLN A 141 7.78 18.01 -4.35
C GLN A 141 8.73 17.15 -5.18
N GLU A 142 9.83 16.76 -4.55
CA GLU A 142 10.83 15.83 -5.10
C GLU A 142 10.27 14.40 -5.16
N PRO A 143 10.81 13.55 -6.07
CA PRO A 143 10.40 12.15 -6.18
C PRO A 143 10.56 11.40 -4.84
N GLY A 144 9.82 10.32 -4.70
CA GLY A 144 9.86 9.45 -3.52
C GLY A 144 8.51 9.27 -2.86
N THR A 145 8.47 8.42 -1.83
CA THR A 145 7.28 8.20 -1.00
C THR A 145 7.16 9.30 0.05
N LYS A 146 5.97 9.85 0.17
CA LYS A 146 5.62 10.96 1.07
C LYS A 146 4.44 10.58 1.95
N THR A 147 4.34 11.24 3.10
CA THR A 147 3.21 11.03 4.02
C THR A 147 2.72 12.37 4.54
N VAL A 148 1.42 12.56 4.54
CA VAL A 148 0.74 13.70 5.17
C VAL A 148 -0.27 13.20 6.19
N GLN A 149 -0.46 13.94 7.26
CA GLN A 149 -1.38 13.60 8.33
C GLN A 149 -2.62 14.50 8.26
N TRP A 150 -3.79 13.89 8.49
CA TRP A 150 -5.06 14.62 8.62
C TRP A 150 -5.71 14.32 9.96
N HIS A 151 -6.26 15.36 10.59
CA HIS A 151 -6.82 15.32 11.94
C HIS A 151 -8.36 15.43 11.98
N GLY A 152 -9.04 15.09 10.89
CA GLY A 152 -10.50 15.16 10.82
C GLY A 152 -11.07 16.57 10.95
N LYS A 153 -10.35 17.58 10.46
CA LYS A 153 -10.71 19.00 10.53
C LYS A 153 -10.91 19.61 9.15
N ASN A 154 -11.76 20.62 9.06
CA ASN A 154 -11.91 21.42 7.85
C ASN A 154 -10.78 22.46 7.72
N GLN A 155 -10.84 23.27 6.66
CA GLN A 155 -9.86 24.32 6.36
C GLN A 155 -9.78 25.40 7.48
N GLU A 156 -10.87 25.60 8.21
CA GLU A 156 -10.98 26.57 9.32
C GLU A 156 -10.51 25.99 10.65
N GLY A 157 -10.06 24.72 10.67
CA GLY A 157 -9.63 24.02 11.88
C GLY A 157 -10.77 23.44 12.72
N LEU A 158 -12.02 23.53 12.26
CA LEU A 158 -13.17 22.95 12.93
C LEU A 158 -13.24 21.43 12.71
N SER A 159 -13.57 20.71 13.77
CA SER A 159 -13.73 19.26 13.72
C SER A 159 -14.93 18.85 12.89
N LEU A 160 -14.72 17.91 11.97
CA LEU A 160 -15.77 17.34 11.14
C LEU A 160 -16.52 16.22 11.87
N SER A 161 -17.76 15.93 11.45
CA SER A 161 -18.58 14.86 11.99
C SER A 161 -18.07 13.49 11.55
N SER A 162 -18.40 12.43 12.32
CA SER A 162 -18.20 11.05 11.88
C SER A 162 -18.89 10.82 10.53
N GLY A 163 -18.24 10.10 9.63
CA GLY A 163 -18.79 9.87 8.30
C GLY A 163 -17.75 9.43 7.28
N VAL A 164 -18.22 9.32 6.05
CA VAL A 164 -17.40 8.95 4.89
C VAL A 164 -16.85 10.23 4.26
N TYR A 165 -15.55 10.21 4.01
CA TYR A 165 -14.81 11.26 3.31
C TYR A 165 -14.02 10.66 2.17
N PHE A 166 -13.62 11.47 1.22
CA PHE A 166 -12.73 11.11 0.13
C PHE A 166 -11.49 11.99 0.18
N TYR A 167 -10.38 11.46 -0.28
CA TYR A 167 -9.17 12.24 -0.49
C TYR A 167 -8.61 11.97 -1.88
N SER A 168 -7.95 12.98 -2.46
CA SER A 168 -7.33 12.89 -3.77
C SER A 168 -5.84 13.20 -3.69
N LEU A 169 -5.07 12.50 -4.52
CA LEU A 169 -3.75 12.93 -4.98
C LEU A 169 -3.90 13.51 -6.38
N GLU A 170 -3.56 14.76 -6.55
CA GLU A 170 -3.66 15.47 -7.81
C GLU A 170 -2.30 16.02 -8.22
N THR A 171 -1.87 15.70 -9.42
CA THR A 171 -0.69 16.25 -10.08
C THR A 171 -1.04 16.69 -11.50
N LYS A 172 -0.08 17.19 -12.26
CA LYS A 172 -0.32 17.51 -13.67
C LYS A 172 -0.74 16.28 -14.48
N ASP A 173 -0.15 15.12 -14.18
CA ASP A 173 -0.25 13.91 -15.01
C ASP A 173 -1.06 12.78 -14.34
N PHE A 174 -1.51 12.98 -13.09
CA PHE A 174 -2.14 11.92 -12.31
C PHE A 174 -3.22 12.45 -11.37
N LEU A 175 -4.33 11.70 -11.29
CA LEU A 175 -5.44 11.93 -10.36
C LEU A 175 -5.93 10.58 -9.83
N GLN A 176 -5.85 10.39 -8.53
CA GLN A 176 -6.45 9.25 -7.87
C GLN A 176 -7.22 9.70 -6.63
N LYS A 177 -8.38 9.07 -6.38
CA LYS A 177 -9.22 9.32 -5.21
C LYS A 177 -9.44 8.03 -4.43
N LYS A 178 -9.47 8.15 -3.11
CA LYS A 178 -9.78 7.03 -2.21
C LYS A 178 -10.76 7.44 -1.12
N LYS A 179 -11.42 6.46 -0.54
CA LYS A 179 -12.41 6.62 0.53
C LYS A 179 -11.76 6.40 1.89
N MET A 180 -12.22 7.14 2.90
CA MET A 180 -11.86 6.94 4.30
C MET A 180 -13.07 7.17 5.21
N ILE A 181 -13.00 6.64 6.45
CA ILE A 181 -14.09 6.68 7.42
C ILE A 181 -13.58 7.31 8.72
N LEU A 182 -14.15 8.47 9.06
CA LEU A 182 -13.90 9.15 10.34
C LEU A 182 -14.91 8.64 11.37
N ILE A 183 -14.44 8.26 12.54
CA ILE A 183 -15.22 7.88 13.72
C ILE A 183 -14.81 8.81 14.87
N LYS A 184 -15.79 9.27 15.62
CA LYS A 184 -15.59 10.03 16.87
C LYS A 184 -16.12 9.23 18.04
#